data_192208f325680823e9f2a3ba02f2fce1
#
_entry.id   192208f325680823e9f2a3ba02f2fce1
#
_cell.length_a   1.000
_cell.length_b   1.000
_cell.length_c   1.000
_cell.angle_alpha   90.00
_cell.angle_beta   90.00
_cell.angle_gamma   90.00
#
_symmetry.space_group_name_H-M   'P 1'
#
loop_
_entity.id
_entity.type
_entity.pdbx_description
1 polymer ?
#
loop_
_entity_poly.entity_id
_entity_poly.type
_entity_poly.pdbx_seq_one_letter_code
_entity_poly.pdbx_strand_id
1 'polypeptide(L)'
;MRPIALVYLIILLVLTGCTSIQDSVDKFFGMEEEGTADELAWVGMDAYESGKYLKAIEKFQKIKDFYPFSKYAILAELKIADAHYQREEYEEAIFEYENFERLHPRNEAIPYVIYQIGRCHFDQIDTTDRDQTSARKALEAFQRLQKQFPKDQYARRSEEHISIALKSMAGHTYRIGVFYYRTQHYKAALNRFMSIISDYPDVGYHQQALEYIAKCEASIAKEKSE
;
A
#
# COMPACT_ATOMS: atom_id res chain seq x y z
N MET A 1 44.62 65.36 -10.06
CA MET A 1 43.21 64.96 -9.85
C MET A 1 42.99 63.68 -10.70
N ARG A 2 42.87 62.46 -10.07
CA ARG A 2 42.16 61.35 -10.72
C ARG A 2 42.45 59.92 -10.20
N PRO A 3 43.13 59.70 -9.02
CA PRO A 3 43.14 58.34 -8.47
C PRO A 3 41.87 58.00 -7.66
N ILE A 4 41.17 59.04 -7.12
CA ILE A 4 39.99 58.86 -6.24
C ILE A 4 38.76 58.36 -7.05
N ALA A 5 38.58 58.85 -8.29
CA ALA A 5 37.50 58.43 -9.16
C ALA A 5 37.61 56.92 -9.57
N LEU A 6 38.83 56.45 -9.74
CA LEU A 6 39.11 55.06 -10.11
C LEU A 6 38.82 54.10 -8.94
N VAL A 7 39.14 54.54 -7.72
CA VAL A 7 38.84 53.78 -6.49
C VAL A 7 37.33 53.68 -6.23
N TYR A 8 36.57 54.75 -6.46
CA TYR A 8 35.10 54.72 -6.39
C TYR A 8 34.48 53.84 -7.45
N LEU A 9 35.00 53.80 -8.68
CA LEU A 9 34.52 52.95 -9.75
C LEU A 9 34.77 51.45 -9.44
N ILE A 10 35.90 51.13 -8.84
CA ILE A 10 36.22 49.76 -8.42
C ILE A 10 35.35 49.33 -7.24
N ILE A 11 35.08 50.20 -6.25
CA ILE A 11 34.19 49.92 -5.14
C ILE A 11 32.74 49.71 -5.62
N LEU A 12 32.28 50.51 -6.59
CA LEU A 12 30.94 50.34 -7.18
C LEU A 12 30.78 49.01 -7.94
N LEU A 13 31.81 48.58 -8.66
CA LEU A 13 31.85 47.31 -9.39
C LEU A 13 31.87 46.10 -8.43
N VAL A 14 32.52 46.22 -7.28
CA VAL A 14 32.55 45.16 -6.27
C VAL A 14 31.19 45.02 -5.57
N LEU A 15 30.50 46.15 -5.33
CA LEU A 15 29.18 46.15 -4.66
C LEU A 15 28.05 45.59 -5.55
N THR A 16 28.14 45.78 -6.88
CA THR A 16 27.14 45.23 -7.84
C THR A 16 27.44 43.80 -8.24
N GLY A 17 28.67 43.29 -8.04
CA GLY A 17 29.08 41.93 -8.38
C GLY A 17 28.68 40.88 -7.35
N CYS A 18 28.42 41.26 -6.08
CA CYS A 18 28.17 40.28 -5.02
C CYS A 18 26.81 39.55 -5.13
N THR A 19 25.76 40.21 -5.62
CA THR A 19 24.44 39.58 -5.74
C THR A 19 24.39 38.57 -6.90
N SER A 20 25.00 38.88 -8.04
CA SER A 20 24.99 37.98 -9.22
C SER A 20 25.91 36.76 -9.03
N ILE A 21 26.92 36.83 -8.18
CA ILE A 21 27.79 35.71 -7.84
C ILE A 21 27.07 34.76 -6.86
N GLN A 22 26.34 35.32 -5.89
CA GLN A 22 25.54 34.52 -4.96
C GLN A 22 24.49 33.71 -5.68
N ASP A 23 23.68 34.33 -6.55
CA ASP A 23 22.68 33.65 -7.39
C ASP A 23 23.28 32.55 -8.29
N SER A 24 24.52 32.77 -8.77
CA SER A 24 25.22 31.79 -9.61
C SER A 24 25.80 30.63 -8.79
N VAL A 25 26.26 30.91 -7.59
CA VAL A 25 26.77 29.91 -6.64
C VAL A 25 25.59 29.06 -6.12
N ASP A 26 24.47 29.65 -5.75
CA ASP A 26 23.28 28.96 -5.27
C ASP A 26 22.69 28.04 -6.38
N LYS A 27 22.67 28.49 -7.64
CA LYS A 27 22.35 27.65 -8.80
C LYS A 27 23.35 26.52 -9.06
N PHE A 28 24.63 26.76 -8.87
CA PHE A 28 25.68 25.77 -9.11
C PHE A 28 25.71 24.68 -8.02
N PHE A 29 25.40 25.04 -6.78
CA PHE A 29 25.28 24.10 -5.66
C PHE A 29 23.88 23.49 -5.52
N GLY A 30 22.93 23.80 -6.42
CA GLY A 30 21.58 23.26 -6.37
C GLY A 30 20.79 23.71 -5.13
N MET A 31 21.19 24.82 -4.50
CA MET A 31 20.42 25.50 -3.46
C MET A 31 19.28 26.30 -4.15
N GLU A 32 18.36 25.60 -4.84
CA GLU A 32 17.04 26.19 -5.02
C GLU A 32 16.52 26.51 -3.63
N GLU A 33 16.03 27.73 -3.40
CA GLU A 33 15.31 28.06 -2.17
C GLU A 33 14.23 27.00 -2.00
N GLU A 34 14.48 26.05 -1.09
CA GLU A 34 13.49 25.06 -0.77
C GLU A 34 12.36 25.82 -0.14
N GLY A 35 11.19 25.80 -0.78
CA GLY A 35 10.02 26.54 -0.29
C GLY A 35 9.69 26.18 1.15
N THR A 36 9.00 27.04 1.84
CA THR A 36 8.52 26.80 3.22
C THR A 36 7.69 25.51 3.31
N ALA A 37 7.56 24.95 4.50
CA ALA A 37 6.72 23.76 4.71
C ALA A 37 5.28 23.95 4.21
N ASP A 38 4.73 25.16 4.31
CA ASP A 38 3.40 25.52 3.79
C ASP A 38 3.34 25.45 2.25
N GLU A 39 4.33 26.02 1.59
CA GLU A 39 4.43 26.01 0.12
C GLU A 39 4.64 24.60 -0.42
N LEU A 40 5.54 23.83 0.18
CA LEU A 40 5.77 22.42 -0.18
C LEU A 40 4.52 21.58 0.01
N ALA A 41 3.78 21.78 1.11
CA ALA A 41 2.53 21.07 1.35
C ALA A 41 1.46 21.42 0.33
N TRP A 42 1.32 22.70 0.00
CA TRP A 42 0.37 23.15 -1.02
C TRP A 42 0.71 22.58 -2.41
N VAL A 43 1.97 22.70 -2.84
CA VAL A 43 2.42 22.17 -4.15
C VAL A 43 2.34 20.63 -4.18
N GLY A 44 2.63 19.96 -3.06
CA GLY A 44 2.52 18.52 -2.93
C GLY A 44 1.06 18.05 -3.07
N MET A 45 0.13 18.75 -2.41
CA MET A 45 -1.30 18.44 -2.53
C MET A 45 -1.84 18.72 -3.92
N ASP A 46 -1.53 19.88 -4.53
CA ASP A 46 -1.91 20.18 -5.92
C ASP A 46 -1.40 19.11 -6.90
N ALA A 47 -0.15 18.69 -6.73
CA ALA A 47 0.43 17.63 -7.55
C ALA A 47 -0.30 16.28 -7.34
N TYR A 48 -0.64 15.94 -6.09
CA TYR A 48 -1.37 14.73 -5.76
C TYR A 48 -2.77 14.72 -6.39
N GLU A 49 -3.54 15.80 -6.22
CA GLU A 49 -4.89 15.94 -6.77
C GLU A 49 -4.90 15.98 -8.31
N SER A 50 -3.82 16.48 -8.91
CA SER A 50 -3.62 16.48 -10.37
C SER A 50 -3.09 15.14 -10.92
N GLY A 51 -2.95 14.09 -10.09
CA GLY A 51 -2.41 12.78 -10.49
C GLY A 51 -0.90 12.75 -10.76
N LYS A 52 -0.18 13.83 -10.41
CA LYS A 52 1.28 13.94 -10.57
C LYS A 52 2.00 13.37 -9.35
N TYR A 53 1.75 12.08 -9.07
CA TYR A 53 2.15 11.43 -7.81
C TYR A 53 3.65 11.47 -7.53
N LEU A 54 4.53 11.31 -8.54
CA LEU A 54 5.98 11.45 -8.35
C LEU A 54 6.37 12.83 -7.84
N LYS A 55 5.76 13.88 -8.40
CA LYS A 55 6.00 15.24 -7.94
C LYS A 55 5.46 15.45 -6.52
N ALA A 56 4.31 14.85 -6.20
CA ALA A 56 3.75 14.89 -4.85
C ALA A 56 4.71 14.23 -3.84
N ILE A 57 5.22 13.04 -4.15
CA ILE A 57 6.20 12.32 -3.32
C ILE A 57 7.44 13.19 -3.09
N GLU A 58 8.00 13.79 -4.15
CA GLU A 58 9.17 14.68 -4.04
C GLU A 58 8.92 15.83 -3.04
N LYS A 59 7.76 16.51 -3.15
CA LYS A 59 7.46 17.66 -2.30
C LYS A 59 7.18 17.25 -0.85
N PHE A 60 6.45 16.16 -0.64
CA PHE A 60 6.22 15.62 0.70
C PHE A 60 7.49 15.05 1.34
N GLN A 61 8.40 14.45 0.55
CA GLN A 61 9.69 14.00 1.05
C GLN A 61 10.53 15.17 1.55
N LYS A 62 10.55 16.29 0.83
CA LYS A 62 11.21 17.52 1.31
C LYS A 62 10.65 18.00 2.65
N ILE A 63 9.34 17.86 2.88
CA ILE A 63 8.77 18.19 4.20
C ILE A 63 9.30 17.27 5.29
N LYS A 64 9.35 15.95 5.03
CA LYS A 64 9.91 14.97 5.98
C LYS A 64 11.37 15.28 6.33
N ASP A 65 12.16 15.63 5.33
CA ASP A 65 13.61 15.77 5.48
C ASP A 65 14.00 17.12 6.12
N PHE A 66 13.37 18.23 5.70
CA PHE A 66 13.77 19.58 6.13
C PHE A 66 12.85 20.18 7.19
N TYR A 67 11.62 19.70 7.31
CA TYR A 67 10.62 20.25 8.23
C TYR A 67 9.92 19.16 9.07
N PRO A 68 10.67 18.24 9.73
CA PRO A 68 10.09 17.07 10.41
C PRO A 68 9.20 17.43 11.60
N PHE A 69 9.33 18.66 12.14
CA PHE A 69 8.52 19.15 13.25
C PHE A 69 7.38 20.10 12.80
N SER A 70 7.18 20.25 11.50
CA SER A 70 6.08 21.06 10.99
C SER A 70 4.74 20.37 11.21
N LYS A 71 3.67 21.15 11.27
CA LYS A 71 2.29 20.61 11.30
C LYS A 71 1.94 19.75 10.08
N TYR A 72 2.73 19.84 9.01
CA TYR A 72 2.55 19.10 7.76
C TYR A 72 3.33 17.78 7.71
N ALA A 73 4.26 17.52 8.63
CA ALA A 73 5.12 16.34 8.57
C ALA A 73 4.31 15.03 8.58
N ILE A 74 3.35 14.90 9.50
CA ILE A 74 2.48 13.72 9.60
C ILE A 74 1.62 13.55 8.34
N LEU A 75 1.08 14.65 7.80
CA LEU A 75 0.33 14.63 6.54
C LEU A 75 1.22 14.17 5.37
N ALA A 76 2.45 14.69 5.31
CA ALA A 76 3.40 14.36 4.25
C ALA A 76 3.75 12.87 4.26
N GLU A 77 4.01 12.28 5.43
CA GLU A 77 4.26 10.84 5.56
C GLU A 77 3.10 10.02 5.01
N LEU A 78 1.87 10.35 5.39
CA LEU A 78 0.69 9.64 4.92
C LEU A 78 0.47 9.83 3.42
N LYS A 79 0.70 11.03 2.89
CA LYS A 79 0.51 11.33 1.46
C LYS A 79 1.57 10.71 0.56
N ILE A 80 2.77 10.45 1.06
CA ILE A 80 3.78 9.65 0.33
C ILE A 80 3.25 8.22 0.14
N ALA A 81 2.74 7.59 1.20
CA ALA A 81 2.16 6.24 1.11
C ALA A 81 0.95 6.21 0.15
N ASP A 82 0.04 7.19 0.27
CA ASP A 82 -1.11 7.33 -0.64
C ASP A 82 -0.66 7.48 -2.11
N ALA A 83 0.40 8.25 -2.36
CA ALA A 83 0.90 8.48 -3.71
C ALA A 83 1.56 7.23 -4.32
N HIS A 84 2.30 6.44 -3.54
CA HIS A 84 2.80 5.13 -3.97
C HIS A 84 1.64 4.18 -4.30
N TYR A 85 0.60 4.13 -3.45
CA TYR A 85 -0.60 3.33 -3.73
C TYR A 85 -1.25 3.71 -5.08
N GLN A 86 -1.42 5.01 -5.34
CA GLN A 86 -2.01 5.49 -6.60
C GLN A 86 -1.15 5.18 -7.84
N ARG A 87 0.13 4.91 -7.65
CA ARG A 87 1.07 4.48 -8.69
C ARG A 87 1.14 2.96 -8.84
N GLU A 88 0.33 2.23 -8.06
CA GLU A 88 0.36 0.76 -7.99
C GLU A 88 1.72 0.21 -7.49
N GLU A 89 2.52 1.04 -6.84
CA GLU A 89 3.77 0.69 -6.15
C GLU A 89 3.40 0.16 -4.76
N TYR A 90 2.78 -1.03 -4.74
CA TYR A 90 2.12 -1.53 -3.54
C TYR A 90 3.10 -1.88 -2.41
N GLU A 91 4.29 -2.38 -2.72
CA GLU A 91 5.29 -2.72 -1.70
C GLU A 91 5.84 -1.46 -1.02
N GLU A 92 6.11 -0.40 -1.78
CA GLU A 92 6.51 0.90 -1.27
C GLU A 92 5.40 1.55 -0.44
N ALA A 93 4.15 1.46 -0.92
CA ALA A 93 2.99 1.97 -0.17
C ALA A 93 2.83 1.24 1.17
N ILE A 94 2.93 -0.09 1.20
CA ILE A 94 2.87 -0.89 2.42
C ILE A 94 3.97 -0.46 3.38
N PHE A 95 5.20 -0.33 2.91
CA PHE A 95 6.34 0.09 3.73
C PHE A 95 6.11 1.45 4.39
N GLU A 96 5.63 2.44 3.63
CA GLU A 96 5.35 3.78 4.17
C GLU A 96 4.14 3.78 5.12
N TYR A 97 3.07 3.02 4.84
CA TYR A 97 1.94 2.87 5.76
C TYR A 97 2.33 2.17 7.07
N GLU A 98 3.15 1.11 7.03
CA GLU A 98 3.65 0.43 8.23
C GLU A 98 4.58 1.33 9.03
N ASN A 99 5.41 2.15 8.38
CA ASN A 99 6.21 3.17 9.04
C ASN A 99 5.33 4.20 9.74
N PHE A 100 4.27 4.68 9.08
CA PHE A 100 3.32 5.62 9.68
C PHE A 100 2.64 5.00 10.93
N GLU A 101 2.15 3.77 10.84
CA GLU A 101 1.53 3.06 11.97
C GLU A 101 2.51 2.93 13.15
N ARG A 102 3.76 2.60 12.87
CA ARG A 102 4.81 2.44 13.90
C ARG A 102 5.19 3.75 14.57
N LEU A 103 5.27 4.84 13.81
CA LEU A 103 5.66 6.16 14.32
C LEU A 103 4.50 6.89 15.01
N HIS A 104 3.28 6.67 14.55
CA HIS A 104 2.08 7.40 15.00
C HIS A 104 0.95 6.47 15.46
N PRO A 105 1.18 5.52 16.41
CA PRO A 105 0.22 4.44 16.75
C PRO A 105 -1.09 4.94 17.36
N ARG A 106 -1.16 6.22 17.79
CA ARG A 106 -2.36 6.84 18.36
C ARG A 106 -3.01 7.87 17.44
N ASN A 107 -2.53 7.98 16.19
CA ASN A 107 -3.09 8.90 15.23
C ASN A 107 -4.49 8.42 14.80
N GLU A 108 -5.40 9.36 14.59
CA GLU A 108 -6.78 9.07 14.16
C GLU A 108 -6.85 8.43 12.76
N ALA A 109 -5.80 8.56 11.95
CA ALA A 109 -5.71 7.93 10.63
C ALA A 109 -5.33 6.44 10.68
N ILE A 110 -5.03 5.86 11.85
CA ILE A 110 -4.61 4.44 11.94
C ILE A 110 -5.62 3.46 11.32
N PRO A 111 -6.94 3.59 11.53
CA PRO A 111 -7.90 2.71 10.84
C PRO A 111 -7.81 2.81 9.31
N TYR A 112 -7.62 4.01 8.77
CA TYR A 112 -7.38 4.23 7.35
C TYR A 112 -6.09 3.56 6.88
N VAL A 113 -5.00 3.71 7.62
CA VAL A 113 -3.69 3.13 7.30
C VAL A 113 -3.76 1.61 7.22
N ILE A 114 -4.36 0.96 8.23
CA ILE A 114 -4.54 -0.50 8.23
C ILE A 114 -5.42 -0.94 7.05
N TYR A 115 -6.47 -0.19 6.74
CA TYR A 115 -7.31 -0.44 5.58
C TYR A 115 -6.52 -0.36 4.28
N GLN A 116 -5.66 0.63 4.11
CA GLN A 116 -4.85 0.80 2.91
C GLN A 116 -3.77 -0.28 2.77
N ILE A 117 -3.16 -0.74 3.86
CA ILE A 117 -2.28 -1.93 3.84
C ILE A 117 -3.06 -3.14 3.31
N GLY A 118 -4.29 -3.35 3.82
CA GLY A 118 -5.17 -4.40 3.33
C GLY A 118 -5.50 -4.23 1.84
N ARG A 119 -5.74 -2.99 1.38
CA ARG A 119 -6.02 -2.67 -0.02
C ARG A 119 -4.82 -2.93 -0.92
N CYS A 120 -3.60 -2.56 -0.52
CA CYS A 120 -2.40 -2.86 -1.29
C CYS A 120 -2.27 -4.35 -1.56
N HIS A 121 -2.50 -5.20 -0.57
CA HIS A 121 -2.50 -6.65 -0.77
C HIS A 121 -3.70 -7.14 -1.57
N PHE A 122 -4.89 -6.55 -1.35
CA PHE A 122 -6.11 -6.94 -2.03
C PHE A 122 -6.04 -6.69 -3.53
N ASP A 123 -5.53 -5.53 -3.94
CA ASP A 123 -5.42 -5.14 -5.34
C ASP A 123 -4.35 -5.97 -6.11
N GLN A 124 -3.52 -6.73 -5.37
CA GLN A 124 -2.58 -7.73 -5.90
C GLN A 124 -3.15 -9.16 -5.94
N ILE A 125 -4.43 -9.36 -5.61
CA ILE A 125 -5.05 -10.69 -5.72
C ILE A 125 -5.21 -11.06 -7.18
N ASP A 126 -4.58 -12.14 -7.57
CA ASP A 126 -4.68 -12.72 -8.91
C ASP A 126 -5.76 -13.82 -8.96
N THR A 127 -5.80 -14.58 -10.03
CA THR A 127 -6.75 -15.67 -10.25
C THR A 127 -6.56 -16.81 -9.24
N THR A 128 -7.63 -17.60 -9.03
CA THR A 128 -7.66 -18.70 -8.04
C THR A 128 -6.71 -19.86 -8.33
N ASP A 129 -6.05 -19.88 -9.48
CA ASP A 129 -5.02 -20.88 -9.84
C ASP A 129 -3.60 -20.44 -9.47
N ARG A 130 -3.44 -19.19 -9.05
CA ARG A 130 -2.15 -18.62 -8.63
C ARG A 130 -1.98 -18.64 -7.11
N ASP A 131 -0.83 -18.19 -6.66
CA ASP A 131 -0.52 -18.05 -5.23
C ASP A 131 -1.53 -17.14 -4.53
N GLN A 132 -1.97 -17.56 -3.34
CA GLN A 132 -2.97 -16.85 -2.53
C GLN A 132 -2.35 -16.05 -1.39
N THR A 133 -1.06 -15.75 -1.45
CA THR A 133 -0.36 -15.00 -0.39
C THR A 133 -0.94 -13.58 -0.25
N SER A 134 -1.24 -12.90 -1.36
CA SER A 134 -1.85 -11.58 -1.34
C SER A 134 -3.26 -11.61 -0.73
N ALA A 135 -4.09 -12.59 -1.10
CA ALA A 135 -5.42 -12.75 -0.51
C ALA A 135 -5.37 -13.00 1.01
N ARG A 136 -4.43 -13.82 1.47
CA ARG A 136 -4.23 -14.08 2.91
C ARG A 136 -3.78 -12.84 3.66
N LYS A 137 -2.77 -12.12 3.15
CA LYS A 137 -2.29 -10.89 3.77
C LYS A 137 -3.35 -9.79 3.82
N ALA A 138 -4.14 -9.64 2.75
CA ALA A 138 -5.28 -8.74 2.73
C ALA A 138 -6.30 -9.09 3.82
N LEU A 139 -6.66 -10.38 3.92
CA LEU A 139 -7.58 -10.89 4.93
C LEU A 139 -7.07 -10.60 6.35
N GLU A 140 -5.79 -10.88 6.63
CA GLU A 140 -5.15 -10.62 7.92
C GLU A 140 -5.22 -9.13 8.30
N ALA A 141 -4.90 -8.22 7.36
CA ALA A 141 -4.96 -6.78 7.60
C ALA A 141 -6.41 -6.32 7.88
N PHE A 142 -7.39 -6.74 7.09
CA PHE A 142 -8.78 -6.36 7.28
C PHE A 142 -9.39 -6.96 8.56
N GLN A 143 -9.07 -8.20 8.92
CA GLN A 143 -9.50 -8.80 10.19
C GLN A 143 -8.88 -8.09 11.39
N ARG A 144 -7.61 -7.69 11.30
CA ARG A 144 -6.94 -6.85 12.31
C ARG A 144 -7.66 -5.53 12.48
N LEU A 145 -8.02 -4.87 11.38
CA LEU A 145 -8.79 -3.63 11.40
C LEU A 145 -10.14 -3.80 12.11
N GLN A 146 -10.91 -4.82 11.75
CA GLN A 146 -12.21 -5.10 12.39
C GLN A 146 -12.09 -5.41 13.88
N LYS A 147 -11.03 -6.12 14.29
CA LYS A 147 -10.77 -6.45 15.69
C LYS A 147 -10.38 -5.22 16.52
N GLN A 148 -9.53 -4.34 15.97
CA GLN A 148 -9.01 -3.17 16.69
C GLN A 148 -9.99 -1.99 16.66
N PHE A 149 -10.70 -1.81 15.56
CA PHE A 149 -11.57 -0.65 15.31
C PHE A 149 -12.95 -1.05 14.78
N PRO A 150 -13.73 -1.88 15.53
CA PRO A 150 -14.97 -2.51 15.02
C PRO A 150 -16.08 -1.52 14.63
N LYS A 151 -16.03 -0.28 15.15
CA LYS A 151 -17.03 0.77 14.87
C LYS A 151 -16.60 1.74 13.77
N ASP A 152 -15.36 1.61 13.30
CA ASP A 152 -14.82 2.52 12.29
C ASP A 152 -15.44 2.27 10.92
N GLN A 153 -15.49 3.34 10.11
CA GLN A 153 -16.03 3.24 8.75
C GLN A 153 -15.19 2.33 7.84
N TYR A 154 -13.87 2.30 8.04
CA TYR A 154 -12.97 1.46 7.24
C TYR A 154 -13.11 -0.03 7.61
N ALA A 155 -13.44 -0.36 8.86
CA ALA A 155 -13.79 -1.71 9.24
C ALA A 155 -15.05 -2.21 8.51
N ARG A 156 -16.08 -1.39 8.40
CA ARG A 156 -17.29 -1.72 7.60
C ARG A 156 -16.97 -1.86 6.11
N ARG A 157 -16.14 -0.96 5.55
CA ARG A 157 -15.73 -1.03 4.14
C ARG A 157 -14.92 -2.29 3.83
N SER A 158 -14.20 -2.85 4.80
CA SER A 158 -13.39 -4.05 4.61
C SER A 158 -14.22 -5.34 4.49
N GLU A 159 -15.49 -5.36 4.86
CA GLU A 159 -16.34 -6.57 4.85
C GLU A 159 -16.45 -7.20 3.47
N GLU A 160 -16.67 -6.38 2.44
CA GLU A 160 -16.72 -6.86 1.06
C GLU A 160 -15.37 -7.42 0.60
N HIS A 161 -14.27 -6.72 0.91
CA HIS A 161 -12.93 -7.19 0.57
C HIS A 161 -12.57 -8.51 1.26
N ILE A 162 -12.96 -8.67 2.53
CA ILE A 162 -12.82 -9.93 3.28
C ILE A 162 -13.56 -11.06 2.55
N SER A 163 -14.82 -10.83 2.17
CA SER A 163 -15.62 -11.83 1.45
C SER A 163 -14.97 -12.26 0.14
N ILE A 164 -14.45 -11.30 -0.64
CA ILE A 164 -13.77 -11.57 -1.91
C ILE A 164 -12.46 -12.34 -1.68
N ALA A 165 -11.65 -11.95 -0.68
CA ALA A 165 -10.40 -12.64 -0.35
C ALA A 165 -10.67 -14.09 0.08
N LEU A 166 -11.65 -14.32 0.95
CA LEU A 166 -12.07 -15.66 1.37
C LEU A 166 -12.56 -16.49 0.18
N LYS A 167 -13.34 -15.91 -0.71
CA LYS A 167 -13.81 -16.58 -1.92
C LYS A 167 -12.66 -16.99 -2.85
N SER A 168 -11.64 -16.14 -3.01
CA SER A 168 -10.44 -16.47 -3.78
C SER A 168 -9.71 -17.68 -3.18
N MET A 169 -9.46 -17.66 -1.87
CA MET A 169 -8.76 -18.73 -1.15
C MET A 169 -9.53 -20.05 -1.17
N ALA A 170 -10.85 -20.01 -0.96
CA ALA A 170 -11.71 -21.19 -1.04
C ALA A 170 -11.75 -21.75 -2.46
N GLY A 171 -11.82 -20.88 -3.48
CA GLY A 171 -11.76 -21.25 -4.88
C GLY A 171 -10.43 -21.91 -5.27
N HIS A 172 -9.32 -21.42 -4.76
CA HIS A 172 -8.01 -22.07 -4.93
C HIS A 172 -8.01 -23.49 -4.34
N THR A 173 -8.48 -23.64 -3.10
CA THR A 173 -8.57 -24.93 -2.40
C THR A 173 -9.48 -25.90 -3.17
N TYR A 174 -10.60 -25.41 -3.70
CA TYR A 174 -11.52 -26.18 -4.53
C TYR A 174 -10.84 -26.70 -5.81
N ARG A 175 -10.11 -25.85 -6.53
CA ARG A 175 -9.39 -26.25 -7.75
C ARG A 175 -8.34 -27.32 -7.48
N ILE A 176 -7.60 -27.21 -6.37
CA ILE A 176 -6.66 -28.26 -5.93
C ILE A 176 -7.41 -29.56 -5.66
N GLY A 177 -8.56 -29.51 -4.98
CA GLY A 177 -9.41 -30.67 -4.72
C GLY A 177 -9.86 -31.35 -6.02
N VAL A 178 -10.34 -30.56 -6.99
CA VAL A 178 -10.74 -31.09 -8.32
C VAL A 178 -9.57 -31.71 -9.05
N PHE A 179 -8.38 -31.13 -9.00
CA PHE A 179 -7.18 -31.69 -9.58
C PHE A 179 -6.86 -33.07 -8.98
N TYR A 180 -6.84 -33.19 -7.64
CA TYR A 180 -6.60 -34.46 -6.98
C TYR A 180 -7.70 -35.50 -7.30
N TYR A 181 -8.96 -35.11 -7.39
CA TYR A 181 -10.04 -35.99 -7.77
C TYR A 181 -9.83 -36.54 -9.19
N ARG A 182 -9.51 -35.69 -10.17
CA ARG A 182 -9.25 -36.09 -11.57
C ARG A 182 -8.04 -36.99 -11.71
N THR A 183 -7.04 -36.81 -10.86
CA THR A 183 -5.84 -37.67 -10.83
C THR A 183 -6.00 -38.89 -9.92
N GLN A 184 -7.24 -39.21 -9.50
CA GLN A 184 -7.58 -40.39 -8.70
C GLN A 184 -6.94 -40.42 -7.31
N HIS A 185 -6.48 -39.29 -6.79
CA HIS A 185 -5.97 -39.14 -5.43
C HIS A 185 -7.14 -38.80 -4.47
N TYR A 186 -8.14 -39.70 -4.37
CA TYR A 186 -9.42 -39.40 -3.72
C TYR A 186 -9.32 -39.00 -2.27
N LYS A 187 -8.39 -39.58 -1.49
CA LYS A 187 -8.16 -39.17 -0.09
C LYS A 187 -7.63 -37.76 0.03
N ALA A 188 -6.71 -37.34 -0.86
CA ALA A 188 -6.18 -35.99 -0.90
C ALA A 188 -7.27 -34.99 -1.33
N ALA A 189 -8.06 -35.36 -2.35
CA ALA A 189 -9.21 -34.57 -2.79
C ALA A 189 -10.23 -34.37 -1.66
N LEU A 190 -10.59 -35.44 -0.96
CA LEU A 190 -11.52 -35.42 0.18
C LEU A 190 -11.07 -34.42 1.24
N ASN A 191 -9.79 -34.46 1.65
CA ASN A 191 -9.24 -33.53 2.62
C ASN A 191 -9.36 -32.08 2.17
N ARG A 192 -9.12 -31.79 0.87
CA ARG A 192 -9.26 -30.43 0.34
C ARG A 192 -10.70 -29.94 0.35
N PHE A 193 -11.67 -30.78 0.00
CA PHE A 193 -13.07 -30.40 0.02
C PHE A 193 -13.60 -30.27 1.46
N MET A 194 -13.16 -31.11 2.39
CA MET A 194 -13.48 -30.97 3.80
C MET A 194 -12.94 -29.66 4.39
N SER A 195 -11.71 -29.27 4.04
CA SER A 195 -11.15 -28.00 4.51
C SER A 195 -11.93 -26.77 4.00
N ILE A 196 -12.62 -26.85 2.86
CA ILE A 196 -13.50 -25.78 2.42
C ILE A 196 -14.66 -25.59 3.38
N ILE A 197 -15.23 -26.68 3.87
CA ILE A 197 -16.37 -26.64 4.81
C ILE A 197 -15.94 -26.19 6.21
N SER A 198 -14.74 -26.59 6.66
CA SER A 198 -14.27 -26.29 8.02
C SER A 198 -13.62 -24.92 8.17
N ASP A 199 -12.85 -24.49 7.16
CA ASP A 199 -11.92 -23.35 7.29
C ASP A 199 -12.49 -22.05 6.71
N TYR A 200 -13.52 -22.14 5.85
CA TYR A 200 -14.13 -20.99 5.20
C TYR A 200 -15.62 -20.88 5.51
N PRO A 201 -16.16 -19.65 5.69
CA PRO A 201 -17.61 -19.44 5.64
C PRO A 201 -18.13 -19.80 4.23
N ASP A 202 -19.45 -19.96 4.08
CA ASP A 202 -20.03 -20.21 2.76
C ASP A 202 -19.89 -18.97 1.84
N VAL A 203 -18.85 -19.01 1.05
CA VAL A 203 -18.55 -18.00 0.01
C VAL A 203 -18.87 -18.53 -1.40
N GLY A 204 -19.78 -19.51 -1.49
CA GLY A 204 -20.30 -20.09 -2.73
C GLY A 204 -19.60 -21.36 -3.20
N TYR A 205 -18.80 -22.03 -2.35
CA TYR A 205 -18.14 -23.28 -2.67
C TYR A 205 -18.62 -24.47 -1.83
N HIS A 206 -19.41 -24.27 -0.77
CA HIS A 206 -19.83 -25.35 0.15
C HIS A 206 -20.63 -26.43 -0.54
N GLN A 207 -21.64 -26.07 -1.32
CA GLN A 207 -22.45 -27.07 -2.03
C GLN A 207 -21.60 -27.94 -2.96
N GLN A 208 -20.75 -27.33 -3.76
CA GLN A 208 -19.88 -28.03 -4.69
C GLN A 208 -18.87 -28.92 -3.95
N ALA A 209 -18.34 -28.45 -2.82
CA ALA A 209 -17.44 -29.24 -1.97
C ALA A 209 -18.14 -30.48 -1.41
N LEU A 210 -19.38 -30.35 -0.90
CA LEU A 210 -20.18 -31.47 -0.40
C LEU A 210 -20.45 -32.53 -1.49
N GLU A 211 -20.75 -32.10 -2.71
CA GLU A 211 -20.93 -33.02 -3.85
C GLU A 211 -19.65 -33.82 -4.15
N TYR A 212 -18.49 -33.15 -4.11
CA TYR A 212 -17.21 -33.83 -4.33
C TYR A 212 -16.79 -34.70 -3.13
N ILE A 213 -17.12 -34.34 -1.90
CA ILE A 213 -16.91 -35.17 -0.71
C ILE A 213 -17.62 -36.53 -0.92
N ALA A 214 -18.93 -36.51 -1.26
CA ALA A 214 -19.67 -37.73 -1.53
C ALA A 214 -19.06 -38.58 -2.66
N LYS A 215 -18.61 -37.94 -3.77
CA LYS A 215 -17.92 -38.63 -4.87
C LYS A 215 -16.60 -39.26 -4.43
N CYS A 216 -15.81 -38.57 -3.61
CA CYS A 216 -14.55 -39.08 -3.08
C CYS A 216 -14.75 -40.28 -2.17
N GLU A 217 -15.74 -40.22 -1.25
CA GLU A 217 -16.08 -41.31 -0.34
C GLU A 217 -16.51 -42.57 -1.10
N ALA A 218 -17.38 -42.42 -2.13
CA ALA A 218 -17.80 -43.52 -2.97
C ALA A 218 -16.62 -44.17 -3.74
N SER A 219 -15.69 -43.34 -4.28
CA SER A 219 -14.51 -43.83 -4.98
C SER A 219 -13.55 -44.58 -4.03
N ILE A 220 -13.32 -44.05 -2.83
CA ILE A 220 -12.46 -44.67 -1.81
C ILE A 220 -13.07 -46.02 -1.33
N ALA A 221 -14.40 -46.08 -1.20
CA ALA A 221 -15.08 -47.34 -0.83
C ALA A 221 -14.92 -48.40 -1.91
N LYS A 222 -15.02 -48.02 -3.20
CA LYS A 222 -14.82 -48.92 -4.33
C LYS A 222 -13.40 -49.48 -4.37
N GLU A 223 -12.36 -48.62 -4.23
CA GLU A 223 -10.95 -49.06 -4.17
C GLU A 223 -10.64 -50.07 -3.06
N LYS A 224 -11.42 -50.07 -1.96
CA LYS A 224 -11.23 -51.01 -0.86
C LYS A 224 -11.93 -52.35 -1.08
N SER A 225 -12.88 -52.44 -2.01
CA SER A 225 -13.65 -53.64 -2.33
C SER A 225 -13.06 -54.45 -3.49
N GLU A 226 -12.14 -53.85 -4.24
CA GLU A 226 -11.34 -54.50 -5.27
C GLU A 226 -10.03 -55.05 -4.71
#